data_b4c2ae66353c40ee55a99f66c07a2477
#
_entry.id   b4c2ae66353c40ee55a99f66c07a2477
#
_cell.length_a   1.000
_cell.length_b   1.000
_cell.length_c   1.000
_cell.angle_alpha   90.00
_cell.angle_beta   90.00
_cell.angle_gamma   90.00
#
_symmetry.space_group_name_H-M   'P 1'
#
loop_
_entity.id
_entity.type
_entity.pdbx_description
1 polymer ?
#
loop_
_entity_poly.entity_id
_entity_poly.type
_entity_poly.pdbx_seq_one_letter_code
_entity_poly.pdbx_strand_id
1 'polypeptide(L)'
;MNITEDKFINILICPRCSADALLREQEKILCPSCSSAYLIKNSALYFTSRNDDIIKKYDREAGQFVNRLKALIKKWPFLFVFLTYAIGNISYLGQKPKKTIKKLYGEYSKDKIIINIGSGITRVHPDVVNLDIFPFINVDIVADAASLPFKDNSVDMLISESTIEHTPNMEQVIKEMRRVVKPGGLVYVSIPFLVPFHASPNDYTRLTHEGLKQRFYDFTPQKIGTLGGPASALVTLLMYLLALPFSVISEAAYNVATYFFMAILSPLRFFDLIFYLFPRSIEVSAMIYYIGKKS
;
A
#
# COMPACT_ATOMS: atom_id res chain seq x y z
N MET A 1 14.26 -2.05 -11.93
CA MET A 1 14.79 -0.70 -12.22
C MET A 1 15.90 -0.43 -11.24
N ASN A 2 17.02 0.12 -11.71
CA ASN A 2 18.13 0.45 -10.81
C ASN A 2 17.92 1.91 -10.33
N ILE A 3 17.64 2.13 -9.05
CA ILE A 3 17.46 3.48 -8.46
C ILE A 3 18.73 4.35 -8.54
N THR A 4 19.83 3.74 -8.98
CA THR A 4 21.11 4.41 -9.15
C THR A 4 21.31 4.94 -10.56
N GLU A 5 20.34 4.76 -11.48
CA GLU A 5 20.38 5.35 -12.82
C GLU A 5 20.17 6.88 -12.73
N ASP A 6 20.90 7.64 -13.50
CA ASP A 6 20.85 9.12 -13.51
C ASP A 6 19.45 9.67 -13.72
N LYS A 7 18.64 9.01 -14.53
CA LYS A 7 17.24 9.34 -14.77
C LYS A 7 16.43 9.40 -13.49
N PHE A 8 16.70 8.49 -12.53
CA PHE A 8 15.96 8.42 -11.28
C PHE A 8 16.46 9.46 -10.28
N ILE A 9 17.79 9.65 -10.19
CA ILE A 9 18.41 10.65 -9.31
C ILE A 9 17.93 12.06 -9.67
N ASN A 10 17.78 12.35 -10.96
CA ASN A 10 17.35 13.66 -11.46
C ASN A 10 15.93 14.08 -11.01
N ILE A 11 15.08 13.15 -10.60
CA ILE A 11 13.74 13.47 -10.08
C ILE A 11 13.69 13.56 -8.56
N LEU A 12 14.78 13.24 -7.85
CA LEU A 12 14.82 13.31 -6.39
C LEU A 12 14.98 14.73 -5.88
N ILE A 13 14.38 14.99 -4.74
CA ILE A 13 14.58 16.20 -3.94
C ILE A 13 14.98 15.83 -2.50
N CYS A 14 15.59 16.77 -1.80
CA CYS A 14 15.84 16.63 -0.38
C CYS A 14 14.52 16.76 0.41
N PRO A 15 14.05 15.72 1.13
CA PRO A 15 12.81 15.82 1.88
C PRO A 15 12.90 16.78 3.08
N ARG A 16 14.11 17.21 3.46
CA ARG A 16 14.32 18.15 4.57
C ARG A 16 14.21 19.62 4.17
N CYS A 17 14.72 19.98 2.99
CA CYS A 17 14.78 21.40 2.56
C CYS A 17 14.23 21.62 1.14
N SER A 18 13.70 20.57 0.50
CA SER A 18 13.14 20.58 -0.86
C SER A 18 14.12 20.99 -1.98
N ALA A 19 15.44 21.06 -1.69
CA ALA A 19 16.44 21.32 -2.73
C ALA A 19 16.48 20.16 -3.73
N ASP A 20 16.60 20.52 -5.02
CA ASP A 20 16.55 19.59 -6.16
C ASP A 20 17.93 19.17 -6.68
N ALA A 21 19.00 19.74 -6.14
CA ALA A 21 20.39 19.41 -6.47
C ALA A 21 20.95 18.41 -5.47
N LEU A 22 20.66 17.14 -5.63
CA LEU A 22 21.23 16.07 -4.83
C LEU A 22 22.48 15.51 -5.50
N LEU A 23 23.57 15.35 -4.75
CA LEU A 23 24.85 14.82 -5.22
C LEU A 23 25.03 13.39 -4.76
N ARG A 24 25.33 12.50 -5.69
CA ARG A 24 25.63 11.11 -5.38
C ARG A 24 27.13 10.93 -5.08
N GLU A 25 27.41 10.34 -3.93
CA GLU A 25 28.75 9.91 -3.53
C GLU A 25 28.69 8.43 -3.12
N GLN A 26 29.36 7.56 -3.85
CA GLN A 26 29.44 6.11 -3.59
C GLN A 26 28.19 5.50 -2.92
N GLU A 27 28.16 5.47 -1.57
CA GLU A 27 27.10 4.84 -0.77
C GLU A 27 26.13 5.85 -0.11
N LYS A 28 26.13 7.11 -0.56
CA LYS A 28 25.25 8.14 -0.01
C LYS A 28 24.83 9.15 -1.08
N ILE A 29 23.73 9.84 -0.79
CA ILE A 29 23.29 11.03 -1.51
C ILE A 29 23.38 12.21 -0.56
N LEU A 30 24.03 13.28 -1.00
CA LEU A 30 24.21 14.51 -0.22
C LEU A 30 23.30 15.60 -0.75
N CYS A 31 22.74 16.37 0.16
CA CYS A 31 22.09 17.64 -0.15
C CYS A 31 23.07 18.79 0.13
N PRO A 32 23.57 19.52 -0.88
CA PRO A 32 24.51 20.63 -0.68
C PRO A 32 23.85 21.81 0.04
N SER A 33 22.52 21.98 -0.06
CA SER A 33 21.80 23.11 0.51
C SER A 33 21.62 23.01 2.04
N CYS A 34 21.47 21.81 2.60
CA CYS A 34 21.25 21.63 4.05
C CYS A 34 22.19 20.63 4.69
N SER A 35 23.22 20.17 3.94
CA SER A 35 24.23 19.20 4.39
C SER A 35 23.67 17.85 4.88
N SER A 36 22.42 17.53 4.56
CA SER A 36 21.84 16.23 4.88
C SER A 36 22.44 15.13 4.02
N ALA A 37 22.78 13.99 4.65
CA ALA A 37 23.29 12.81 3.97
C ALA A 37 22.27 11.66 4.08
N TYR A 38 22.01 10.99 2.97
CA TYR A 38 21.07 9.89 2.82
C TYR A 38 21.82 8.64 2.38
N LEU A 39 21.75 7.57 3.18
CA LEU A 39 22.52 6.36 2.95
C LEU A 39 21.92 5.49 1.85
N ILE A 40 22.79 4.86 1.07
CA ILE A 40 22.43 3.74 0.20
C ILE A 40 22.91 2.47 0.90
N LYS A 41 21.98 1.61 1.32
CA LYS A 41 22.27 0.39 2.04
C LYS A 41 21.45 -0.76 1.45
N ASN A 42 22.09 -1.91 1.14
CA ASN A 42 21.44 -3.07 0.53
C ASN A 42 20.64 -2.71 -0.75
N SER A 43 21.20 -1.85 -1.59
CA SER A 43 20.57 -1.33 -2.81
C SER A 43 19.30 -0.48 -2.59
N ALA A 44 18.95 -0.12 -1.36
CA ALA A 44 17.86 0.79 -1.01
C ALA A 44 18.41 2.17 -0.58
N LEU A 45 17.70 3.22 -0.95
CA LEU A 45 18.00 4.60 -0.59
C LEU A 45 17.18 5.04 0.61
N TYR A 46 17.83 5.49 1.68
CA TYR A 46 17.20 5.86 2.95
C TYR A 46 17.09 7.37 3.09
N PHE A 47 15.88 7.91 2.96
CA PHE A 47 15.58 9.33 3.19
C PHE A 47 15.10 9.64 4.61
N THR A 48 14.92 8.65 5.47
CA THR A 48 14.51 8.83 6.86
C THR A 48 15.45 8.11 7.81
N SER A 49 15.77 8.76 8.94
CA SER A 49 16.49 8.17 10.07
C SER A 49 15.55 7.61 11.17
N ARG A 50 14.24 7.77 11.02
CA ARG A 50 13.20 7.39 12.01
C ARG A 50 12.99 5.87 12.18
N ASN A 51 13.73 5.05 11.45
CA ASN A 51 13.37 3.65 11.22
C ASN A 51 13.47 2.76 12.45
N ASP A 52 14.44 2.97 13.35
CA ASP A 52 14.66 2.02 14.44
C ASP A 52 13.53 2.00 15.48
N ASP A 53 12.95 3.13 15.82
CA ASP A 53 11.87 3.19 16.81
C ASP A 53 10.52 2.75 16.23
N ILE A 54 10.26 3.08 14.96
CA ILE A 54 9.05 2.67 14.25
C ILE A 54 9.09 1.16 13.98
N ILE A 55 10.24 0.61 13.56
CA ILE A 55 10.44 -0.83 13.36
C ILE A 55 10.27 -1.59 14.67
N LYS A 56 10.88 -1.12 15.75
CA LYS A 56 10.73 -1.73 17.09
C LYS A 56 9.28 -1.67 17.60
N LYS A 57 8.53 -0.63 17.24
CA LYS A 57 7.11 -0.53 17.58
C LYS A 57 6.29 -1.52 16.75
N TYR A 58 6.54 -1.62 15.45
CA TYR A 58 5.88 -2.59 14.56
C TYR A 58 6.10 -4.03 14.99
N ASP A 59 7.34 -4.39 15.36
CA ASP A 59 7.68 -5.73 15.85
C ASP A 59 7.05 -6.07 17.20
N ARG A 60 6.81 -5.08 18.05
CA ARG A 60 6.16 -5.27 19.36
C ARG A 60 4.65 -5.43 19.28
N GLU A 61 3.99 -4.67 18.41
CA GLU A 61 2.53 -4.67 18.26
C GLU A 61 1.99 -5.88 17.48
N ALA A 62 2.83 -6.48 16.64
CA ALA A 62 2.48 -7.71 15.95
C ALA A 62 2.66 -8.90 16.90
N GLY A 63 1.59 -9.41 17.51
CA GLY A 63 1.57 -10.48 18.53
C GLY A 63 2.55 -11.63 18.22
N GLN A 64 3.45 -11.94 19.16
CA GLN A 64 4.62 -12.82 18.94
C GLN A 64 4.29 -14.21 18.38
N PHE A 65 3.16 -14.80 18.76
CA PHE A 65 2.77 -16.14 18.30
C PHE A 65 2.34 -16.16 16.83
N VAL A 66 1.46 -15.25 16.46
CA VAL A 66 0.93 -15.14 15.08
C VAL A 66 2.05 -14.75 14.11
N ASN A 67 2.99 -13.93 14.55
CA ASN A 67 4.15 -13.55 13.74
C ASN A 67 5.13 -14.70 13.56
N ARG A 68 5.36 -15.53 14.59
CA ARG A 68 6.17 -16.75 14.44
C ARG A 68 5.55 -17.73 13.45
N LEU A 69 4.23 -17.91 13.50
CA LEU A 69 3.50 -18.76 12.55
C LEU A 69 3.53 -18.17 11.14
N LYS A 70 3.24 -16.87 10.99
CA LYS A 70 3.36 -16.16 9.71
C LYS A 70 4.79 -16.20 9.17
N ALA A 71 5.82 -16.03 10.01
CA ALA A 71 7.21 -16.10 9.62
C ALA A 71 7.62 -17.53 9.16
N LEU A 72 7.09 -18.57 9.82
CA LEU A 72 7.29 -19.97 9.40
C LEU A 72 6.63 -20.24 8.04
N ILE A 73 5.39 -19.79 7.83
CA ILE A 73 4.65 -20.00 6.57
C ILE A 73 5.25 -19.13 5.45
N LYS A 74 5.76 -17.92 5.76
CA LYS A 74 6.44 -17.05 4.79
C LYS A 74 7.77 -17.62 4.27
N LYS A 75 8.38 -18.61 4.95
CA LYS A 75 9.49 -19.38 4.40
C LYS A 75 9.10 -20.19 3.15
N TRP A 76 7.80 -20.41 2.96
CA TRP A 76 7.22 -21.10 1.82
C TRP A 76 6.28 -20.13 1.06
N PRO A 77 6.82 -19.23 0.23
CA PRO A 77 6.03 -18.16 -0.39
C PRO A 77 4.81 -18.67 -1.16
N PHE A 78 4.95 -19.82 -1.84
CA PHE A 78 3.84 -20.45 -2.54
C PHE A 78 2.72 -20.88 -1.59
N LEU A 79 3.08 -21.53 -0.48
CA LEU A 79 2.11 -21.96 0.54
C LEU A 79 1.43 -20.76 1.21
N PHE A 80 2.19 -19.71 1.53
CA PHE A 80 1.62 -18.48 2.08
C PHE A 80 0.61 -17.84 1.13
N VAL A 81 0.96 -17.68 -0.13
CA VAL A 81 0.06 -17.16 -1.16
C VAL A 81 -1.15 -18.06 -1.33
N PHE A 82 -0.95 -19.37 -1.44
CA PHE A 82 -2.06 -20.35 -1.56
C PHE A 82 -3.02 -20.26 -0.37
N LEU A 83 -2.51 -20.26 0.86
CA LEU A 83 -3.36 -20.16 2.06
C LEU A 83 -4.10 -18.81 2.11
N THR A 84 -3.44 -17.70 1.76
CA THR A 84 -4.09 -16.39 1.70
C THR A 84 -5.24 -16.39 0.68
N TYR A 85 -5.05 -17.02 -0.48
CA TYR A 85 -6.11 -17.13 -1.48
C TYR A 85 -7.14 -18.22 -1.17
N ALA A 86 -6.79 -19.29 -0.45
CA ALA A 86 -7.70 -20.38 -0.12
C ALA A 86 -8.60 -20.04 1.07
N ILE A 87 -8.03 -19.48 2.14
CA ILE A 87 -8.73 -19.23 3.41
C ILE A 87 -8.79 -17.77 3.85
N GLY A 88 -8.28 -16.83 3.03
CA GLY A 88 -8.38 -15.39 3.33
C GLY A 88 -9.83 -14.91 3.32
N ASN A 89 -10.10 -13.81 3.99
CA ASN A 89 -11.45 -13.24 4.14
C ASN A 89 -11.92 -12.40 2.94
N ILE A 90 -11.03 -12.00 2.03
CA ILE A 90 -11.35 -11.12 0.91
C ILE A 90 -11.05 -11.79 -0.44
N SER A 91 -12.01 -11.71 -1.36
CA SER A 91 -11.84 -12.07 -2.77
C SER A 91 -11.44 -10.83 -3.57
N TYR A 92 -10.17 -10.76 -3.98
CA TYR A 92 -9.66 -9.65 -4.78
C TYR A 92 -10.00 -9.84 -6.27
N LEU A 93 -11.26 -9.59 -6.63
CA LEU A 93 -11.80 -9.77 -7.99
C LEU A 93 -11.71 -8.50 -8.84
N GLY A 94 -11.52 -7.34 -8.21
CA GLY A 94 -11.43 -6.04 -8.88
C GLY A 94 -10.16 -5.83 -9.69
N GLN A 95 -10.03 -4.63 -10.24
CA GLN A 95 -8.87 -4.28 -11.05
C GLN A 95 -7.64 -4.00 -10.17
N LYS A 96 -6.64 -4.84 -10.27
CA LYS A 96 -5.36 -4.71 -9.54
C LYS A 96 -4.36 -3.81 -10.27
N PRO A 97 -3.36 -3.22 -9.57
CA PRO A 97 -2.36 -2.32 -10.18
C PRO A 97 -1.66 -2.91 -11.40
N LYS A 98 -1.20 -4.16 -11.32
CA LYS A 98 -0.52 -4.83 -12.44
C LYS A 98 -1.38 -4.86 -13.72
N LYS A 99 -2.69 -5.10 -13.58
CA LYS A 99 -3.64 -5.08 -14.69
C LYS A 99 -3.87 -3.66 -15.21
N THR A 100 -3.85 -2.68 -14.31
CA THR A 100 -3.96 -1.26 -14.65
C THR A 100 -2.74 -0.80 -15.45
N ILE A 101 -1.53 -1.11 -14.99
CA ILE A 101 -0.27 -0.82 -15.68
C ILE A 101 -0.32 -1.41 -17.11
N LYS A 102 -0.62 -2.69 -17.22
CA LYS A 102 -0.69 -3.38 -18.52
C LYS A 102 -1.72 -2.75 -19.46
N LYS A 103 -2.88 -2.35 -18.95
CA LYS A 103 -3.95 -1.74 -19.76
C LYS A 103 -3.62 -0.33 -20.23
N LEU A 104 -3.01 0.49 -19.36
CA LEU A 104 -2.85 1.93 -19.59
C LEU A 104 -1.54 2.29 -20.28
N TYR A 105 -0.51 1.48 -20.16
CA TYR A 105 0.80 1.72 -20.75
C TYR A 105 1.23 0.66 -21.77
N GLY A 106 0.38 -0.32 -22.09
CA GLY A 106 0.73 -1.46 -22.96
C GLY A 106 1.71 -2.41 -22.28
N GLU A 107 2.57 -3.05 -23.06
CA GLU A 107 3.75 -3.69 -22.49
C GLU A 107 4.64 -2.58 -21.94
N TYR A 108 4.95 -2.70 -20.65
CA TYR A 108 5.60 -1.71 -19.82
C TYR A 108 6.72 -0.94 -20.52
N SER A 109 6.57 0.36 -20.67
CA SER A 109 7.64 1.22 -21.20
C SER A 109 8.66 1.51 -20.09
N LYS A 110 9.92 1.11 -20.28
CA LYS A 110 11.05 1.41 -19.39
C LYS A 110 11.28 2.91 -19.17
N ASP A 111 10.65 3.75 -19.99
CA ASP A 111 10.77 5.21 -19.92
C ASP A 111 9.83 5.85 -18.89
N LYS A 112 8.87 5.10 -18.36
CA LYS A 112 7.93 5.61 -17.37
C LYS A 112 8.45 5.44 -15.95
N ILE A 113 8.21 6.46 -15.12
CA ILE A 113 8.51 6.44 -13.70
C ILE A 113 7.24 6.08 -12.94
N ILE A 114 7.22 4.87 -12.39
CA ILE A 114 6.09 4.37 -11.60
C ILE A 114 6.55 4.08 -10.19
N ILE A 115 5.87 4.66 -9.21
CA ILE A 115 6.18 4.52 -7.79
C ILE A 115 5.04 3.77 -7.10
N ASN A 116 5.38 2.78 -6.27
CA ASN A 116 4.46 2.07 -5.40
C ASN A 116 4.73 2.49 -3.95
N ILE A 117 3.82 3.25 -3.36
CA ILE A 117 3.91 3.77 -2.00
C ILE A 117 3.29 2.77 -1.02
N GLY A 118 3.97 2.52 0.11
CA GLY A 118 3.56 1.51 1.09
C GLY A 118 3.61 0.11 0.50
N SER A 119 4.66 -0.19 -0.25
CA SER A 119 4.79 -1.42 -1.02
C SER A 119 4.86 -2.70 -0.18
N GLY A 120 5.21 -2.57 1.09
CA GLY A 120 5.47 -3.71 1.95
C GLY A 120 6.56 -4.63 1.37
N ILE A 121 6.31 -5.93 1.48
CA ILE A 121 7.21 -6.96 0.94
C ILE A 121 6.93 -7.30 -0.53
N THR A 122 5.89 -6.73 -1.15
CA THR A 122 5.43 -7.13 -2.49
C THR A 122 6.02 -6.24 -3.56
N ARG A 123 6.26 -6.82 -4.74
CA ARG A 123 6.66 -6.07 -5.94
C ARG A 123 5.63 -6.30 -7.04
N VAL A 124 4.97 -5.23 -7.44
CA VAL A 124 3.91 -5.27 -8.47
C VAL A 124 4.50 -5.61 -9.84
N HIS A 125 5.66 -4.99 -10.17
CA HIS A 125 6.40 -5.22 -11.41
C HIS A 125 7.89 -4.93 -11.18
N PRO A 126 8.84 -5.61 -11.87
CA PRO A 126 10.28 -5.39 -11.70
C PRO A 126 10.74 -3.93 -11.89
N ASP A 127 10.10 -3.21 -12.81
CA ASP A 127 10.46 -1.83 -13.14
C ASP A 127 9.69 -0.78 -12.31
N VAL A 128 8.82 -1.18 -11.38
CA VAL A 128 8.15 -0.28 -10.44
C VAL A 128 9.07 -0.05 -9.25
N VAL A 129 9.28 1.20 -8.90
CA VAL A 129 10.05 1.59 -7.71
C VAL A 129 9.17 1.46 -6.48
N ASN A 130 9.59 0.63 -5.55
CA ASN A 130 8.91 0.43 -4.29
C ASN A 130 9.39 1.41 -3.23
N LEU A 131 8.48 2.16 -2.65
CA LEU A 131 8.71 3.04 -1.52
C LEU A 131 7.91 2.57 -0.31
N ASP A 132 8.57 2.49 0.83
CA ASP A 132 7.94 2.19 2.11
C ASP A 132 8.68 2.91 3.25
N ILE A 133 8.01 3.11 4.38
CA ILE A 133 8.64 3.64 5.58
C ILE A 133 9.52 2.59 6.27
N PHE A 134 9.23 1.30 6.02
CA PHE A 134 9.99 0.15 6.55
C PHE A 134 10.93 -0.43 5.48
N PRO A 135 12.17 -0.80 5.83
CA PRO A 135 13.15 -1.35 4.90
C PRO A 135 12.92 -2.85 4.61
N PHE A 136 11.76 -3.18 4.03
CA PHE A 136 11.50 -4.56 3.62
C PHE A 136 12.38 -4.99 2.43
N ILE A 137 12.51 -6.29 2.21
CA ILE A 137 13.43 -6.89 1.21
C ILE A 137 13.25 -6.37 -0.23
N ASN A 138 12.06 -5.90 -0.60
CA ASN A 138 11.76 -5.42 -1.96
C ASN A 138 11.58 -3.90 -2.03
N VAL A 139 11.97 -3.15 -0.99
CA VAL A 139 11.89 -1.69 -0.95
C VAL A 139 13.13 -1.09 -1.58
N ASP A 140 12.93 -0.17 -2.51
CA ASP A 140 14.00 0.56 -3.19
C ASP A 140 14.28 1.90 -2.51
N ILE A 141 13.24 2.54 -1.93
CA ILE A 141 13.34 3.81 -1.23
C ILE A 141 12.65 3.70 0.12
N VAL A 142 13.41 4.00 1.17
CA VAL A 142 12.88 4.09 2.54
C VAL A 142 12.58 5.55 2.85
N ALA A 143 11.29 5.92 2.85
CA ALA A 143 10.84 7.29 3.03
C ALA A 143 9.43 7.36 3.63
N ASP A 144 9.10 8.53 4.21
CA ASP A 144 7.76 8.84 4.68
C ASP A 144 6.90 9.33 3.50
N ALA A 145 5.75 8.72 3.29
CA ALA A 145 4.79 9.11 2.25
C ALA A 145 4.22 10.53 2.45
N ALA A 146 4.29 11.07 3.67
CA ALA A 146 3.91 12.45 3.98
C ALA A 146 4.96 13.49 3.53
N SER A 147 6.15 13.04 3.05
CA SER A 147 7.22 13.88 2.52
C SER A 147 7.99 13.12 1.45
N LEU A 148 7.37 12.97 0.27
CA LEU A 148 7.93 12.19 -0.82
C LEU A 148 9.19 12.86 -1.40
N PRO A 149 10.29 12.10 -1.56
CA PRO A 149 11.55 12.65 -2.03
C PRO A 149 11.60 12.82 -3.57
N PHE A 150 10.50 13.30 -4.17
CA PHE A 150 10.38 13.49 -5.61
C PHE A 150 10.00 14.93 -5.95
N LYS A 151 10.51 15.42 -7.07
CA LYS A 151 10.12 16.72 -7.65
C LYS A 151 8.64 16.77 -7.97
N ASP A 152 8.09 17.97 -8.00
CA ASP A 152 6.74 18.21 -8.50
C ASP A 152 6.61 17.69 -9.93
N ASN A 153 5.48 17.08 -10.27
CA ASN A 153 5.17 16.64 -11.62
C ASN A 153 6.28 15.77 -12.26
N SER A 154 6.88 14.86 -11.49
CA SER A 154 8.00 14.02 -11.96
C SER A 154 7.65 12.54 -12.16
N VAL A 155 6.52 12.07 -11.61
CA VAL A 155 6.10 10.67 -11.60
C VAL A 155 4.98 10.45 -12.62
N ASP A 156 5.11 9.43 -13.47
CA ASP A 156 4.11 9.11 -14.50
C ASP A 156 2.91 8.35 -13.92
N MET A 157 3.12 7.49 -12.94
CA MET A 157 2.06 6.78 -12.24
C MET A 157 2.46 6.52 -10.79
N LEU A 158 1.49 6.72 -9.89
CA LEU A 158 1.64 6.40 -8.49
C LEU A 158 0.62 5.34 -8.07
N ILE A 159 1.09 4.35 -7.32
CA ILE A 159 0.30 3.24 -6.79
C ILE A 159 0.32 3.33 -5.27
N SER A 160 -0.84 3.12 -4.64
CA SER A 160 -0.98 2.98 -3.19
C SER A 160 -2.07 1.94 -2.90
N GLU A 161 -1.67 0.80 -2.36
CA GLU A 161 -2.59 -0.28 -1.99
C GLU A 161 -2.63 -0.43 -0.48
N SER A 162 -3.79 -0.16 0.13
CA SER A 162 -3.99 -0.33 1.58
C SER A 162 -2.86 0.31 2.41
N THR A 163 -2.60 1.58 2.16
CA THR A 163 -1.50 2.31 2.78
C THR A 163 -1.97 3.59 3.46
N ILE A 164 -2.80 4.38 2.78
CA ILE A 164 -3.20 5.70 3.26
C ILE A 164 -4.03 5.64 4.54
N GLU A 165 -4.78 4.56 4.75
CA GLU A 165 -5.52 4.30 6.00
C GLU A 165 -4.62 4.13 7.22
N HIS A 166 -3.37 3.72 7.00
CA HIS A 166 -2.38 3.50 8.06
C HIS A 166 -1.53 4.74 8.36
N THR A 167 -1.78 5.84 7.67
CA THR A 167 -1.04 7.09 7.87
C THR A 167 -1.82 8.03 8.79
N PRO A 168 -1.20 8.57 9.86
CA PRO A 168 -1.90 9.46 10.79
C PRO A 168 -2.30 10.79 10.16
N ASN A 169 -1.61 11.22 9.09
CA ASN A 169 -1.92 12.43 8.34
C ASN A 169 -2.16 12.08 6.85
N MET A 170 -3.29 11.42 6.60
CA MET A 170 -3.71 11.01 5.26
C MET A 170 -3.77 12.18 4.28
N GLU A 171 -4.25 13.35 4.71
CA GLU A 171 -4.38 14.52 3.83
C GLU A 171 -3.02 15.00 3.31
N GLN A 172 -1.98 14.97 4.16
CA GLN A 172 -0.63 15.32 3.74
C GLN A 172 -0.07 14.29 2.75
N VAL A 173 -0.31 13.00 2.98
CA VAL A 173 0.10 11.94 2.05
C VAL A 173 -0.57 12.13 0.68
N ILE A 174 -1.87 12.37 0.66
CA ILE A 174 -2.61 12.61 -0.60
C ILE A 174 -2.11 13.89 -1.29
N LYS A 175 -1.81 14.95 -0.54
CA LYS A 175 -1.20 16.17 -1.08
C LYS A 175 0.13 15.88 -1.77
N GLU A 176 1.00 15.09 -1.15
CA GLU A 176 2.27 14.67 -1.75
C GLU A 176 2.06 13.80 -3.01
N MET A 177 1.13 12.83 -2.94
CA MET A 177 0.77 12.02 -4.11
C MET A 177 0.35 12.90 -5.30
N ARG A 178 -0.49 13.90 -5.04
CA ARG A 178 -0.94 14.85 -6.06
C ARG A 178 0.19 15.73 -6.58
N ARG A 179 1.09 16.20 -5.71
CA ARG A 179 2.24 17.04 -6.07
C ARG A 179 3.18 16.33 -7.04
N VAL A 180 3.53 15.08 -6.77
CA VAL A 180 4.58 14.38 -7.53
C VAL A 180 4.09 13.84 -8.88
N VAL A 181 2.80 13.56 -9.05
CA VAL A 181 2.27 13.04 -10.31
C VAL A 181 2.23 14.13 -11.38
N LYS A 182 2.71 13.81 -12.58
CA LYS A 182 2.70 14.70 -13.75
C LYS A 182 1.27 15.04 -14.20
N PRO A 183 1.02 16.22 -14.81
CA PRO A 183 -0.19 16.41 -15.64
C PRO A 183 -0.30 15.27 -16.65
N GLY A 184 -1.49 14.71 -16.80
CA GLY A 184 -1.72 13.51 -17.62
C GLY A 184 -1.27 12.19 -17.00
N GLY A 185 -0.56 12.22 -15.87
CA GLY A 185 -0.14 11.05 -15.12
C GLY A 185 -1.30 10.40 -14.36
N LEU A 186 -1.06 9.23 -13.78
CA LEU A 186 -2.09 8.39 -13.18
C LEU A 186 -1.85 8.15 -11.69
N VAL A 187 -2.95 8.04 -10.96
CA VAL A 187 -2.95 7.42 -9.63
C VAL A 187 -3.78 6.15 -9.65
N TYR A 188 -3.30 5.12 -8.93
CA TYR A 188 -4.09 3.97 -8.52
C TYR A 188 -4.07 3.92 -6.99
N VAL A 189 -5.24 4.00 -6.39
CA VAL A 189 -5.40 3.92 -4.93
C VAL A 189 -6.41 2.85 -4.60
N SER A 190 -6.09 1.97 -3.67
CA SER A 190 -7.08 1.09 -3.04
C SER A 190 -7.07 1.28 -1.53
N ILE A 191 -8.26 1.21 -0.93
CA ILE A 191 -8.47 1.42 0.50
C ILE A 191 -9.57 0.48 1.01
N PRO A 192 -9.47 -0.03 2.26
CA PRO A 192 -10.58 -0.71 2.90
C PRO A 192 -11.74 0.27 3.14
N PHE A 193 -12.97 -0.23 2.92
CA PHE A 193 -14.19 0.52 3.20
C PHE A 193 -14.99 -0.13 4.33
N LEU A 194 -15.62 -1.29 4.10
CA LEU A 194 -16.33 -2.02 5.13
C LEU A 194 -15.47 -3.17 5.70
N VAL A 195 -14.32 -2.82 6.22
CA VAL A 195 -13.42 -3.73 6.92
C VAL A 195 -13.25 -3.23 8.34
N PRO A 196 -13.41 -4.09 9.37
CA PRO A 196 -13.11 -3.75 10.75
C PRO A 196 -11.67 -3.27 10.93
N PHE A 197 -11.39 -2.67 12.10
CA PHE A 197 -10.05 -2.21 12.47
C PHE A 197 -9.00 -3.31 12.21
N HIS A 198 -7.94 -2.94 11.50
CA HIS A 198 -6.80 -3.84 11.23
C HIS A 198 -5.49 -3.05 11.29
N ALA A 199 -4.78 -3.16 12.39
CA ALA A 199 -3.54 -2.43 12.61
C ALA A 199 -2.40 -2.93 11.69
N SER A 200 -1.66 -1.95 11.07
CA SER A 200 -0.42 -2.23 10.34
C SER A 200 0.47 -0.96 10.20
N PRO A 201 1.07 -0.41 11.24
CA PRO A 201 0.92 -0.70 12.68
C PRO A 201 -0.36 -0.13 13.32
N ASN A 202 -1.01 0.86 12.73
CA ASN A 202 -2.25 1.49 13.18
C ASN A 202 -3.22 1.60 12.01
N ASP A 203 -4.47 1.93 12.30
CA ASP A 203 -5.54 2.05 11.31
C ASP A 203 -6.37 3.29 11.67
N TYR A 204 -6.30 4.33 10.83
CA TYR A 204 -6.82 5.66 11.18
C TYR A 204 -8.07 6.05 10.40
N THR A 205 -8.23 5.55 9.15
CA THR A 205 -9.21 6.15 8.23
C THR A 205 -9.90 5.12 7.36
N ARG A 206 -11.18 5.38 7.09
CA ARG A 206 -11.99 4.76 6.05
C ARG A 206 -12.52 5.85 5.11
N LEU A 207 -12.51 5.56 3.81
CA LEU A 207 -13.11 6.45 2.82
C LEU A 207 -14.15 5.72 2.00
N THR A 208 -15.22 6.44 1.67
CA THR A 208 -16.13 6.04 0.61
C THR A 208 -15.52 6.32 -0.76
N HIS A 209 -16.10 5.79 -1.83
CA HIS A 209 -15.69 6.12 -3.19
C HIS A 209 -15.82 7.61 -3.51
N GLU A 210 -16.84 8.31 -2.96
CA GLU A 210 -16.98 9.75 -3.09
C GLU A 210 -15.91 10.51 -2.28
N GLY A 211 -15.56 9.98 -1.08
CA GLY A 211 -14.46 10.54 -0.29
C GLY A 211 -13.12 10.49 -1.02
N LEU A 212 -12.84 9.41 -1.79
CA LEU A 212 -11.64 9.32 -2.63
C LEU A 212 -11.69 10.34 -3.78
N LYS A 213 -12.81 10.47 -4.50
CA LYS A 213 -12.96 11.47 -5.57
C LYS A 213 -12.71 12.88 -5.06
N GLN A 214 -13.28 13.23 -3.91
CA GLN A 214 -13.13 14.55 -3.32
C GLN A 214 -11.67 14.89 -3.01
N ARG A 215 -10.88 13.91 -2.56
CA ARG A 215 -9.48 14.13 -2.21
C ARG A 215 -8.55 14.20 -3.41
N PHE A 216 -8.91 13.54 -4.50
CA PHE A 216 -8.22 13.60 -5.79
C PHE A 216 -8.98 14.52 -6.78
N TYR A 217 -9.43 15.70 -6.32
CA TYR A 217 -10.27 16.64 -7.07
C TYR A 217 -9.63 17.18 -8.36
N ASP A 218 -8.29 17.18 -8.45
CA ASP A 218 -7.50 17.56 -9.62
C ASP A 218 -7.20 16.38 -10.56
N PHE A 219 -7.84 15.23 -10.30
CA PHE A 219 -7.76 14.04 -11.15
C PHE A 219 -9.13 13.72 -11.75
N THR A 220 -9.18 13.56 -13.06
CA THR A 220 -10.37 13.03 -13.73
C THR A 220 -10.49 11.52 -13.45
N PRO A 221 -11.56 11.05 -12.81
CA PRO A 221 -11.76 9.63 -12.55
C PRO A 221 -11.78 8.82 -13.85
N GLN A 222 -10.91 7.86 -14.00
CA GLN A 222 -10.88 6.92 -15.11
C GLN A 222 -11.66 5.65 -14.79
N LYS A 223 -11.55 5.21 -13.55
CA LYS A 223 -12.28 4.06 -13.05
C LYS A 223 -12.35 4.06 -11.53
N ILE A 224 -13.55 3.75 -11.03
CA ILE A 224 -13.78 3.50 -9.61
C ILE A 224 -14.54 2.20 -9.52
N GLY A 225 -14.25 1.39 -8.51
CA GLY A 225 -14.95 0.12 -8.36
C GLY A 225 -14.57 -0.62 -7.11
N THR A 226 -15.16 -1.78 -6.99
CA THR A 226 -14.95 -2.73 -5.92
C THR A 226 -13.67 -3.54 -6.17
N LEU A 227 -12.78 -3.62 -5.19
CA LEU A 227 -11.62 -4.51 -5.20
C LEU A 227 -11.91 -5.80 -4.42
N GLY A 228 -12.47 -5.69 -3.22
CA GLY A 228 -13.03 -6.78 -2.43
C GLY A 228 -14.52 -6.54 -2.22
N GLY A 229 -15.36 -7.52 -2.53
CA GLY A 229 -16.80 -7.33 -2.69
C GLY A 229 -17.62 -7.36 -1.39
N PRO A 230 -18.96 -7.31 -1.55
CA PRO A 230 -19.93 -7.34 -0.43
C PRO A 230 -19.85 -8.58 0.44
N ALA A 231 -19.70 -9.77 -0.18
CA ALA A 231 -19.57 -11.01 0.58
C ALA A 231 -18.28 -11.05 1.39
N SER A 232 -17.18 -10.54 0.83
CA SER A 232 -15.93 -10.35 1.57
C SER A 232 -16.09 -9.40 2.75
N ALA A 233 -16.87 -8.31 2.63
CA ALA A 233 -17.19 -7.41 3.73
C ALA A 233 -17.94 -8.14 4.85
N LEU A 234 -18.98 -8.90 4.49
CA LEU A 234 -19.76 -9.69 5.43
C LEU A 234 -18.89 -10.73 6.16
N VAL A 235 -18.08 -11.50 5.40
CA VAL A 235 -17.16 -12.51 5.98
C VAL A 235 -16.20 -11.85 6.96
N THR A 236 -15.62 -10.71 6.58
CA THR A 236 -14.67 -10.00 7.43
C THR A 236 -15.34 -9.49 8.72
N LEU A 237 -16.54 -8.93 8.62
CA LEU A 237 -17.29 -8.49 9.80
C LEU A 237 -17.67 -9.66 10.72
N LEU A 238 -18.22 -10.73 10.15
CA LEU A 238 -18.69 -11.89 10.90
C LEU A 238 -17.56 -12.63 11.63
N MET A 239 -16.38 -12.79 11.01
CA MET A 239 -15.26 -13.48 11.67
C MET A 239 -14.83 -12.76 12.94
N TYR A 240 -14.77 -11.42 12.92
CA TYR A 240 -14.44 -10.63 14.11
C TYR A 240 -15.59 -10.61 15.14
N LEU A 241 -16.84 -10.47 14.69
CA LEU A 241 -18.01 -10.48 15.56
C LEU A 241 -18.12 -11.79 16.33
N LEU A 242 -17.96 -12.93 15.66
CA LEU A 242 -18.01 -14.26 16.29
C LEU A 242 -16.81 -14.54 17.19
N ALA A 243 -15.68 -13.89 16.95
CA ALA A 243 -14.50 -14.00 17.80
C ALA A 243 -14.59 -13.13 19.07
N LEU A 244 -15.43 -12.07 19.11
CA LEU A 244 -15.51 -11.13 20.22
C LEU A 244 -15.64 -11.78 21.61
N PRO A 245 -16.49 -12.81 21.84
CA PRO A 245 -16.60 -13.44 23.17
C PRO A 245 -15.27 -14.00 23.68
N PHE A 246 -14.38 -14.43 22.79
CA PHE A 246 -13.08 -15.00 23.17
C PHE A 246 -12.08 -13.94 23.61
N SER A 247 -12.33 -12.66 23.34
CA SER A 247 -11.50 -11.54 23.81
C SER A 247 -11.53 -11.37 25.32
N VAL A 248 -12.59 -11.83 25.99
CA VAL A 248 -12.71 -11.84 27.44
C VAL A 248 -11.74 -12.83 28.09
N ILE A 249 -11.36 -13.90 27.35
CA ILE A 249 -10.45 -14.94 27.84
C ILE A 249 -8.99 -14.46 27.72
N SER A 250 -8.58 -14.10 26.51
CA SER A 250 -7.26 -13.56 26.21
C SER A 250 -7.16 -13.06 24.77
N GLU A 251 -6.17 -12.22 24.48
CA GLU A 251 -5.84 -11.81 23.11
C GLU A 251 -5.50 -13.03 22.20
N ALA A 252 -4.80 -14.02 22.74
CA ALA A 252 -4.47 -15.24 22.01
C ALA A 252 -5.72 -16.03 21.64
N ALA A 253 -6.68 -16.19 22.55
CA ALA A 253 -7.96 -16.86 22.29
C ALA A 253 -8.76 -16.11 21.21
N TYR A 254 -8.84 -14.78 21.30
CA TYR A 254 -9.48 -13.96 20.27
C TYR A 254 -8.86 -14.13 18.91
N ASN A 255 -7.51 -14.10 18.80
CA ASN A 255 -6.80 -14.28 17.53
C ASN A 255 -7.03 -15.67 16.95
N VAL A 256 -6.96 -16.72 17.77
CA VAL A 256 -7.23 -18.09 17.31
C VAL A 256 -8.68 -18.23 16.81
N ALA A 257 -9.65 -17.71 17.55
CA ALA A 257 -11.05 -17.72 17.16
C ALA A 257 -11.28 -16.94 15.85
N THR A 258 -10.62 -15.79 15.68
CA THR A 258 -10.71 -14.99 14.45
C THR A 258 -10.24 -15.79 13.24
N TYR A 259 -9.08 -16.46 13.31
CA TYR A 259 -8.59 -17.30 12.20
C TYR A 259 -9.44 -18.53 11.96
N PHE A 260 -9.98 -19.14 13.02
CA PHE A 260 -10.90 -20.25 12.92
C PHE A 260 -12.18 -19.86 12.16
N PHE A 261 -12.83 -18.76 12.56
CA PHE A 261 -14.02 -18.28 11.86
C PHE A 261 -13.71 -17.77 10.45
N MET A 262 -12.54 -17.18 10.23
CA MET A 262 -12.08 -16.82 8.89
C MET A 262 -12.03 -18.05 7.98
N ALA A 263 -11.44 -19.15 8.43
CA ALA A 263 -11.34 -20.36 7.64
C ALA A 263 -12.72 -20.96 7.30
N ILE A 264 -13.64 -20.98 8.27
CA ILE A 264 -15.01 -21.51 8.05
C ILE A 264 -15.83 -20.61 7.14
N LEU A 265 -15.76 -19.29 7.31
CA LEU A 265 -16.58 -18.34 6.58
C LEU A 265 -15.98 -17.97 5.20
N SER A 266 -14.69 -18.22 4.98
CA SER A 266 -14.00 -17.84 3.75
C SER A 266 -14.64 -18.32 2.45
N PRO A 267 -15.30 -19.50 2.35
CA PRO A 267 -16.00 -19.88 1.14
C PRO A 267 -17.13 -18.92 0.72
N LEU A 268 -17.77 -18.26 1.69
CA LEU A 268 -18.86 -17.31 1.40
C LEU A 268 -18.40 -16.11 0.57
N ARG A 269 -17.11 -15.72 0.65
CA ARG A 269 -16.56 -14.63 -0.17
C ARG A 269 -16.68 -14.86 -1.68
N PHE A 270 -16.80 -16.11 -2.13
CA PHE A 270 -16.97 -16.41 -3.55
C PHE A 270 -18.32 -15.96 -4.12
N PHE A 271 -19.31 -15.65 -3.25
CA PHE A 271 -20.52 -14.94 -3.67
C PHE A 271 -20.23 -13.54 -4.24
N ASP A 272 -19.05 -12.98 -4.00
CA ASP A 272 -18.61 -11.77 -4.66
C ASP A 272 -18.61 -11.89 -6.19
N LEU A 273 -18.42 -13.08 -6.77
CA LEU A 273 -18.56 -13.31 -8.21
C LEU A 273 -19.96 -12.92 -8.71
N ILE A 274 -20.99 -13.14 -7.91
CA ILE A 274 -22.37 -12.76 -8.22
C ILE A 274 -22.60 -11.29 -7.88
N PHE A 275 -22.17 -10.85 -6.70
CA PHE A 275 -22.41 -9.48 -6.25
C PHE A 275 -21.70 -8.42 -7.09
N TYR A 276 -20.63 -8.77 -7.78
CA TYR A 276 -19.97 -7.89 -8.75
C TYR A 276 -20.85 -7.50 -9.95
N LEU A 277 -21.91 -8.25 -10.23
CA LEU A 277 -22.86 -7.94 -11.29
C LEU A 277 -23.80 -6.77 -10.92
N PHE A 278 -23.91 -6.44 -9.64
CA PHE A 278 -24.81 -5.38 -9.18
C PHE A 278 -24.07 -4.03 -9.15
N PRO A 279 -24.60 -2.99 -9.82
CA PRO A 279 -23.97 -1.67 -9.92
C PRO A 279 -23.65 -1.02 -8.54
N ARG A 280 -24.51 -1.28 -7.54
CA ARG A 280 -24.37 -0.74 -6.18
C ARG A 280 -23.48 -1.55 -5.26
N SER A 281 -22.80 -2.58 -5.76
CA SER A 281 -21.88 -3.42 -4.96
C SER A 281 -20.77 -2.62 -4.27
N ILE A 282 -20.36 -1.52 -4.86
CA ILE A 282 -19.34 -0.61 -4.30
C ILE A 282 -19.77 0.01 -2.96
N GLU A 283 -21.08 0.22 -2.74
CA GLU A 283 -21.60 0.85 -1.52
C GLU A 283 -21.51 -0.05 -0.29
N VAL A 284 -21.34 -1.37 -0.50
CA VAL A 284 -21.26 -2.38 0.56
C VAL A 284 -20.04 -3.29 0.42
N SER A 285 -19.00 -2.81 -0.25
CA SER A 285 -17.77 -3.55 -0.51
C SER A 285 -16.80 -3.54 0.66
N ALA A 286 -16.02 -4.62 0.81
CA ALA A 286 -14.89 -4.66 1.75
C ALA A 286 -13.83 -3.63 1.38
N MET A 287 -13.45 -3.59 0.09
CA MET A 287 -12.40 -2.72 -0.41
C MET A 287 -12.81 -2.08 -1.72
N ILE A 288 -12.42 -0.83 -1.90
CA ILE A 288 -12.64 -0.05 -3.12
C ILE A 288 -11.32 0.36 -3.75
N TYR A 289 -11.33 0.63 -5.04
CA TYR A 289 -10.21 1.23 -5.75
C TYR A 289 -10.64 2.42 -6.59
N TYR A 290 -9.70 3.33 -6.77
CA TYR A 290 -9.80 4.53 -7.58
C TYR A 290 -8.64 4.60 -8.56
N ILE A 291 -8.93 4.90 -9.83
CA ILE A 291 -7.94 5.24 -10.85
C ILE A 291 -8.30 6.62 -11.37
N GLY A 292 -7.38 7.58 -11.22
CA GLY A 292 -7.55 8.94 -11.69
C GLY A 292 -6.40 9.36 -12.60
N LYS A 293 -6.70 10.21 -13.57
CA LYS A 293 -5.74 10.89 -14.44
C LYS A 293 -5.66 12.35 -14.04
N LYS A 294 -4.45 12.83 -13.72
CA LYS A 294 -4.22 14.22 -13.33
C LYS A 294 -4.56 15.16 -14.50
N SER A 295 -5.32 16.21 -14.22
CA SER A 295 -5.69 17.25 -15.19
C SER A 295 -4.49 18.04 -15.68
#